data_958e0f8648e5dfd6516a86152ae2748e
#
_entry.id   958e0f8648e5dfd6516a86152ae2748e
#
_cell.length_a   1.000
_cell.length_b   1.000
_cell.length_c   1.000
_cell.angle_alpha   90.00
_cell.angle_beta   90.00
_cell.angle_gamma   90.00
#
_symmetry.space_group_name_H-M   'P 1'
#
loop_
_entity.id
_entity.type
_entity.pdbx_description
1 polymer ?
#
loop_
_entity_poly.entity_id
_entity_poly.type
_entity_poly.pdbx_seq_one_letter_code
_entity_poly.pdbx_strand_id
1 'polypeptide(L)'
;MRAGGGQVTRNDISINAFALIKAQNIDLWCEEENMSRLKSCLLVAFVALVLGVCQSEAKTIIGEGFGTTREEAKKAALSDLSSAIQVEVQSSFESMVKEVNQKVEEFTQNVITLKSELPILGAEYEFRKGRHGQNSTAILDSDNVLKLYGAKIVEIKQNMKTYQALIDKSISRSEKYQLYTELLTYLKQYYKYKTVAILLGSKGIPEIDVTEVEIKNQLRRLREKIDDLNMAAKLIAEAVADRDRIYIYPPTTRDSHEITQFADVVKRRLSVYLKTVQDPRDASFFMKGGYSILDDGKGGIELTYYLLDNGFNTLKTNVTTLLPESYSGYEVKPKTLSFDKLLYEGFAVSNEFKIDITTNSGRENLLFKEGEEAEFLVKMNNPGYFYIVGHVVKPGDEEYSYLVDFDDTGQIRGGRKFIRYVNIDDVNKWIGLGRFEIVAPFGVESLQVIASSNDLIDRLPSHGYDDETQLYVVSRDPNKAVMNTRAIKKKISKEVKSAETVLLFTTMKK
;
A
#
# COMPACT_ATOMS: atom_id res chain seq x y z
N MET A 1 54.77 -34.94 18.08
CA MET A 1 55.82 -34.25 17.29
C MET A 1 55.26 -32.84 16.99
N ARG A 2 55.96 -31.88 17.54
CA ARG A 2 56.22 -30.48 17.13
C ARG A 2 55.00 -29.72 16.50
N ALA A 3 54.44 -28.73 17.15
CA ALA A 3 54.97 -27.45 17.68
C ALA A 3 55.14 -26.37 16.56
N GLY A 4 54.52 -25.25 16.76
CA GLY A 4 54.69 -23.94 16.14
C GLY A 4 53.32 -23.23 16.01
N GLY A 5 52.98 -22.25 16.71
CA GLY A 5 53.66 -21.19 17.50
C GLY A 5 53.68 -19.90 16.67
N GLY A 6 52.91 -18.90 17.00
CA GLY A 6 52.93 -17.57 16.40
C GLY A 6 51.69 -16.82 16.83
N GLN A 7 51.70 -16.23 17.87
CA GLN A 7 51.92 -14.89 18.45
C GLN A 7 50.98 -13.81 17.95
N VAL A 8 50.18 -13.38 18.89
CA VAL A 8 49.42 -12.17 19.06
C VAL A 8 50.27 -10.90 18.90
N THR A 9 49.76 -9.88 18.22
CA THR A 9 50.12 -8.51 18.53
C THR A 9 48.88 -7.64 18.63
N ARG A 10 48.67 -7.19 19.83
CA ARG A 10 47.88 -6.01 20.19
C ARG A 10 48.42 -4.79 19.44
N ASN A 11 47.55 -3.94 18.96
CA ASN A 11 47.79 -2.49 18.91
C ASN A 11 46.50 -1.74 19.24
N ASP A 12 46.34 -1.51 20.54
CA ASP A 12 45.62 -0.37 21.05
C ASP A 12 46.45 0.87 20.74
N ILE A 13 45.87 1.82 20.03
CA ILE A 13 46.37 3.20 19.97
C ILE A 13 45.26 4.14 20.38
N SER A 14 45.40 4.56 21.61
CA SER A 14 44.84 5.76 22.19
C SER A 14 45.16 6.98 21.35
N ILE A 15 44.12 7.69 20.85
CA ILE A 15 44.21 9.06 20.37
C ILE A 15 43.31 9.92 21.25
N ASN A 16 43.88 10.30 22.41
CA ASN A 16 43.35 11.40 23.20
C ASN A 16 44.44 11.78 24.24
N ALA A 17 45.45 12.51 23.80
CA ALA A 17 46.31 13.33 24.70
C ALA A 17 47.35 14.12 23.89
N PHE A 18 46.97 15.01 22.99
CA PHE A 18 47.94 16.00 22.45
C PHE A 18 47.27 17.28 21.97
N ALA A 19 46.42 17.85 22.80
CA ALA A 19 45.86 19.21 22.53
C ALA A 19 45.76 20.07 23.79
N LEU A 20 46.67 19.87 24.75
CA LEU A 20 46.68 20.69 25.98
C LEU A 20 48.08 20.89 26.51
N ILE A 21 49.06 21.32 25.74
CA ILE A 21 50.29 21.97 26.22
C ILE A 21 50.93 22.66 24.96
N LYS A 22 50.50 23.85 24.60
CA LYS A 22 51.27 24.92 23.95
C LYS A 22 50.46 26.22 23.82
N ALA A 23 50.08 26.73 24.93
CA ALA A 23 49.57 28.11 25.00
C ALA A 23 50.23 28.79 26.21
N GLN A 24 51.55 28.86 26.20
CA GLN A 24 52.30 29.82 27.04
C GLN A 24 53.52 30.26 26.19
N ASN A 25 53.66 31.55 26.05
CA ASN A 25 54.71 32.31 25.45
C ASN A 25 54.62 32.55 23.92
N ILE A 26 53.79 33.51 23.50
CA ILE A 26 54.18 34.56 22.57
C ILE A 26 53.48 35.82 23.06
N ASP A 27 54.13 36.59 23.90
CA ASP A 27 53.86 37.96 24.13
C ASP A 27 54.45 38.81 23.00
N LEU A 28 53.77 39.89 22.70
CA LEU A 28 54.20 41.13 22.05
C LEU A 28 54.01 41.27 20.53
N TRP A 29 53.20 42.31 20.28
CA TRP A 29 53.16 43.14 19.07
C TRP A 29 52.43 42.62 17.85
N CYS A 30 51.11 42.92 17.83
CA CYS A 30 50.45 43.32 16.59
C CYS A 30 49.19 44.12 16.87
N GLU A 31 49.11 45.22 16.24
CA GLU A 31 48.16 46.34 16.29
C GLU A 31 46.68 45.99 16.40
N GLU A 32 45.94 46.80 17.14
CA GLU A 32 44.50 46.71 17.42
C GLU A 32 43.58 46.66 16.18
N GLU A 33 44.03 47.01 15.01
CA GLU A 33 43.23 47.01 13.80
C GLU A 33 42.95 45.61 13.19
N ASN A 34 43.84 44.64 13.45
CA ASN A 34 43.66 43.27 12.89
C ASN A 34 42.71 42.39 13.76
N MET A 35 42.57 42.71 15.04
CA MET A 35 41.65 41.95 15.93
C MET A 35 40.19 42.22 15.66
N SER A 36 39.84 43.42 15.19
CA SER A 36 38.48 43.77 14.83
C SER A 36 38.03 43.00 13.54
N ARG A 37 38.92 42.84 12.57
CA ARG A 37 38.64 42.10 11.35
C ARG A 37 38.58 40.59 11.60
N LEU A 38 39.41 40.04 12.49
CA LEU A 38 39.37 38.63 12.84
C LEU A 38 38.08 38.27 13.65
N LYS A 39 37.66 39.14 14.57
CA LYS A 39 36.40 39.00 15.29
C LYS A 39 35.21 39.13 14.37
N SER A 40 35.22 40.00 13.36
CA SER A 40 34.15 40.08 12.36
C SER A 40 34.12 38.86 11.44
N CYS A 41 35.27 38.33 10.99
CA CYS A 41 35.32 37.12 10.19
C CYS A 41 34.88 35.86 11.00
N LEU A 42 35.26 35.77 12.28
CA LEU A 42 34.81 34.70 13.14
C LEU A 42 33.30 34.79 13.48
N LEU A 43 32.76 35.98 13.65
CA LEU A 43 31.34 36.22 13.83
C LEU A 43 30.54 35.88 12.58
N VAL A 44 31.01 36.25 11.41
CA VAL A 44 30.39 35.91 10.10
C VAL A 44 30.49 34.43 9.84
N ALA A 45 31.60 33.76 10.16
CA ALA A 45 31.74 32.31 10.05
C ALA A 45 30.86 31.58 11.04
N PHE A 46 30.69 32.11 12.28
CA PHE A 46 29.78 31.52 13.29
C PHE A 46 28.32 31.76 12.91
N VAL A 47 27.97 32.92 12.37
CA VAL A 47 26.60 33.19 11.86
C VAL A 47 26.33 32.35 10.61
N ALA A 48 27.29 32.11 9.74
CA ALA A 48 27.15 31.19 8.61
C ALA A 48 27.04 29.73 9.05
N LEU A 49 27.71 29.33 10.14
CA LEU A 49 27.63 28.00 10.71
C LEU A 49 26.30 27.78 11.44
N VAL A 50 25.75 28.84 12.07
CA VAL A 50 24.43 28.78 12.74
C VAL A 50 23.29 28.90 11.76
N LEU A 51 23.47 29.54 10.59
CA LEU A 51 22.50 29.59 9.49
C LEU A 51 22.56 28.36 8.58
N GLY A 52 23.60 27.50 8.72
CA GLY A 52 23.71 26.19 8.09
C GLY A 52 22.90 25.09 8.81
N VAL A 53 22.07 25.43 9.78
CA VAL A 53 21.15 24.47 10.43
C VAL A 53 20.05 24.10 9.45
N CYS A 54 20.21 22.93 8.86
CA CYS A 54 19.14 22.07 8.34
C CYS A 54 17.84 22.80 7.97
N GLN A 55 17.77 23.37 6.81
CA GLN A 55 16.49 23.48 6.11
C GLN A 55 16.06 22.04 5.81
N SER A 56 15.27 21.45 6.68
CA SER A 56 14.41 20.34 6.32
C SER A 56 13.52 20.90 5.21
N GLU A 57 13.75 20.51 3.96
CA GLU A 57 12.83 20.87 2.89
C GLU A 57 11.44 20.36 3.29
N ALA A 58 10.50 21.29 3.43
CA ALA A 58 9.12 20.97 3.72
C ALA A 58 8.60 20.06 2.60
N LYS A 59 8.18 18.85 2.96
CA LYS A 59 7.66 17.89 1.99
C LYS A 59 6.15 18.08 1.88
N THR A 60 5.68 18.38 0.68
CA THR A 60 4.25 18.55 0.38
C THR A 60 3.78 17.40 -0.51
N ILE A 61 2.72 16.72 -0.10
CA ILE A 61 2.06 15.66 -0.88
C ILE A 61 0.67 16.17 -1.26
N ILE A 62 0.29 15.99 -2.52
CA ILE A 62 -0.94 16.54 -3.09
C ILE A 62 -1.76 15.41 -3.68
N GLY A 63 -3.08 15.48 -3.46
CA GLY A 63 -4.07 14.64 -4.13
C GLY A 63 -5.16 15.50 -4.77
N GLU A 64 -5.62 15.12 -5.94
CA GLU A 64 -6.63 15.85 -6.70
C GLU A 64 -7.91 15.03 -6.87
N GLY A 65 -9.06 15.70 -6.84
CA GLY A 65 -10.34 15.04 -6.96
C GLY A 65 -11.38 15.89 -7.67
N PHE A 66 -12.27 15.21 -8.37
CA PHE A 66 -13.44 15.80 -9.01
C PHE A 66 -14.72 15.15 -8.46
N GLY A 67 -15.79 15.94 -8.37
CA GLY A 67 -17.11 15.45 -8.00
C GLY A 67 -18.19 16.41 -8.47
N THR A 68 -19.42 15.94 -8.55
CA THR A 68 -20.59 16.79 -8.86
C THR A 68 -20.88 17.73 -7.71
N THR A 69 -20.55 17.30 -6.49
CA THR A 69 -20.64 18.08 -5.26
C THR A 69 -19.27 18.36 -4.66
N ARG A 70 -19.21 19.34 -3.75
CA ARG A 70 -17.98 19.66 -3.00
C ARG A 70 -17.50 18.47 -2.15
N GLU A 71 -18.42 17.72 -1.55
CA GLU A 71 -18.11 16.57 -0.72
C GLU A 71 -17.57 15.39 -1.55
N GLU A 72 -18.13 15.14 -2.72
CA GLU A 72 -17.60 14.12 -3.65
C GLU A 72 -16.20 14.49 -4.13
N ALA A 73 -15.97 15.74 -4.55
CA ALA A 73 -14.66 16.22 -4.95
C ALA A 73 -13.63 16.08 -3.80
N LYS A 74 -14.04 16.40 -2.57
CA LYS A 74 -13.20 16.25 -1.38
C LYS A 74 -12.83 14.79 -1.12
N LYS A 75 -13.80 13.87 -1.20
CA LYS A 75 -13.56 12.43 -1.03
C LYS A 75 -12.62 11.90 -2.11
N ALA A 76 -12.81 12.30 -3.36
CA ALA A 76 -11.94 11.93 -4.46
C ALA A 76 -10.51 12.45 -4.25
N ALA A 77 -10.33 13.72 -3.85
CA ALA A 77 -9.03 14.31 -3.55
C ALA A 77 -8.33 13.60 -2.37
N LEU A 78 -9.08 13.22 -1.33
CA LEU A 78 -8.55 12.48 -0.20
C LEU A 78 -8.08 11.07 -0.62
N SER A 79 -8.85 10.39 -1.46
CA SER A 79 -8.50 9.08 -2.00
C SER A 79 -7.23 9.15 -2.86
N ASP A 80 -7.11 10.18 -3.69
CA ASP A 80 -5.93 10.40 -4.52
C ASP A 80 -4.69 10.75 -3.68
N LEU A 81 -4.85 11.59 -2.65
CA LEU A 81 -3.79 11.89 -1.67
C LEU A 81 -3.33 10.61 -0.94
N SER A 82 -4.25 9.74 -0.55
CA SER A 82 -3.92 8.44 0.04
C SER A 82 -3.08 7.60 -0.91
N SER A 83 -3.46 7.54 -2.18
CA SER A 83 -2.70 6.82 -3.23
C SER A 83 -1.32 7.43 -3.45
N ALA A 84 -1.22 8.76 -3.46
CA ALA A 84 0.06 9.47 -3.57
C ALA A 84 1.00 9.15 -2.39
N ILE A 85 0.48 9.12 -1.17
CA ILE A 85 1.24 8.72 0.02
C ILE A 85 1.73 7.26 -0.10
N GLN A 86 0.89 6.35 -0.59
CA GLN A 86 1.27 4.94 -0.78
C GLN A 86 2.41 4.79 -1.81
N VAL A 87 2.31 5.48 -2.95
CA VAL A 87 3.36 5.49 -3.97
C VAL A 87 4.67 6.04 -3.40
N GLU A 88 4.58 7.11 -2.65
CA GLU A 88 5.73 7.76 -2.03
C GLU A 88 6.38 6.88 -0.95
N VAL A 89 5.59 6.18 -0.13
CA VAL A 89 6.08 5.18 0.83
C VAL A 89 6.78 4.05 0.09
N GLN A 90 6.24 3.57 -1.01
CA GLN A 90 6.86 2.51 -1.80
C GLN A 90 8.17 2.94 -2.45
N SER A 91 8.25 4.16 -2.97
CA SER A 91 9.45 4.70 -3.62
C SER A 91 10.58 5.04 -2.62
N SER A 92 10.20 5.53 -1.44
CA SER A 92 11.14 5.88 -0.36
C SER A 92 11.58 4.67 0.46
N PHE A 93 10.96 3.53 0.25
CA PHE A 93 11.12 2.33 1.06
C PHE A 93 12.57 1.83 1.09
N GLU A 94 13.25 1.74 -0.05
CA GLU A 94 14.65 1.30 -0.13
C GLU A 94 15.62 2.22 0.64
N SER A 95 15.31 3.52 0.68
CA SER A 95 16.09 4.49 1.45
C SER A 95 15.81 4.38 2.95
N MET A 96 14.55 4.19 3.32
CA MET A 96 14.14 4.01 4.73
C MET A 96 14.73 2.73 5.34
N VAL A 97 14.82 1.65 4.55
CA VAL A 97 15.43 0.38 4.97
C VAL A 97 16.92 0.54 5.31
N LYS A 98 17.63 1.42 4.63
CA LYS A 98 19.05 1.67 4.89
C LYS A 98 19.34 2.48 6.16
N GLU A 99 18.39 3.27 6.63
CA GLU A 99 18.58 4.16 7.79
C GLU A 99 18.22 3.53 9.14
N VAL A 100 17.47 2.45 9.17
CA VAL A 100 16.91 1.86 10.39
C VAL A 100 17.40 0.41 10.55
N ASN A 101 18.23 0.13 11.58
CA ASN A 101 18.79 -1.21 11.89
C ASN A 101 17.72 -2.29 12.11
N GLN A 102 18.07 -3.54 11.94
CA GLN A 102 17.45 -4.89 12.15
C GLN A 102 15.94 -5.02 12.56
N LYS A 103 15.33 -4.05 13.23
CA LYS A 103 13.87 -3.96 13.46
C LYS A 103 13.09 -3.52 12.21
N VAL A 104 13.79 -3.28 11.12
CA VAL A 104 13.32 -2.77 9.84
C VAL A 104 12.53 -3.82 9.07
N GLU A 105 12.93 -5.09 9.13
CA GLU A 105 12.20 -6.14 8.39
C GLU A 105 10.74 -6.25 8.86
N GLU A 106 10.51 -6.18 10.18
CA GLU A 106 9.17 -6.24 10.74
C GLU A 106 8.37 -4.95 10.42
N PHE A 107 9.00 -3.78 10.53
CA PHE A 107 8.41 -2.50 10.11
C PHE A 107 8.10 -2.51 8.61
N THR A 108 9.04 -2.94 7.80
CA THR A 108 8.96 -3.11 6.36
C THR A 108 7.81 -4.00 5.95
N GLN A 109 7.73 -5.17 6.53
CA GLN A 109 6.66 -6.13 6.25
C GLN A 109 5.29 -5.56 6.66
N ASN A 110 5.23 -4.82 7.76
CA ASN A 110 4.00 -4.17 8.21
C ASN A 110 3.58 -3.02 7.28
N VAL A 111 4.52 -2.20 6.79
CA VAL A 111 4.24 -1.11 5.83
C VAL A 111 3.75 -1.65 4.49
N ILE A 112 4.35 -2.72 3.97
CA ILE A 112 3.92 -3.37 2.73
C ILE A 112 2.51 -3.95 2.87
N THR A 113 2.20 -4.52 4.03
CA THR A 113 0.86 -5.08 4.32
C THR A 113 -0.20 -3.98 4.52
N LEU A 114 0.20 -2.77 4.94
CA LEU A 114 -0.67 -1.63 5.21
C LEU A 114 -0.89 -0.72 3.99
N LYS A 115 -0.57 -1.19 2.78
CA LYS A 115 -0.54 -0.40 1.53
C LYS A 115 -1.74 0.50 1.24
N SER A 116 -2.91 0.24 1.79
CA SER A 116 -4.15 0.93 1.40
C SER A 116 -4.78 1.84 2.45
N GLU A 117 -4.15 2.02 3.62
CA GLU A 117 -4.89 2.60 4.77
C GLU A 117 -4.03 3.53 5.63
N LEU A 118 -3.17 4.32 4.99
CA LEU A 118 -2.35 5.27 5.74
C LEU A 118 -3.21 6.46 6.19
N PRO A 119 -3.20 6.82 7.49
CA PRO A 119 -4.04 7.88 8.02
C PRO A 119 -3.56 9.25 7.52
N ILE A 120 -4.49 10.09 7.12
CA ILE A 120 -4.24 11.45 6.68
C ILE A 120 -4.75 12.41 7.75
N LEU A 121 -3.82 13.08 8.44
CA LEU A 121 -4.14 14.10 9.45
C LEU A 121 -3.80 15.49 8.93
N GLY A 122 -4.71 16.42 9.13
CA GLY A 122 -4.45 17.85 8.87
C GLY A 122 -4.33 18.20 7.39
N ALA A 123 -4.87 17.40 6.47
CA ALA A 123 -4.92 17.76 5.07
C ALA A 123 -5.77 19.02 4.88
N GLU A 124 -5.24 20.00 4.18
CA GLU A 124 -5.94 21.22 3.75
C GLU A 124 -6.58 20.98 2.39
N TYR A 125 -7.70 21.68 2.13
CA TYR A 125 -8.46 21.48 0.90
C TYR A 125 -8.68 22.80 0.17
N GLU A 126 -8.25 22.84 -1.08
CA GLU A 126 -8.63 23.88 -2.02
C GLU A 126 -9.78 23.40 -2.92
N PHE A 127 -10.69 24.29 -3.25
CA PHE A 127 -11.83 24.00 -4.13
C PHE A 127 -11.89 24.96 -5.30
N ARG A 128 -12.10 24.42 -6.49
CA ARG A 128 -12.30 25.22 -7.71
C ARG A 128 -13.56 24.75 -8.43
N LYS A 129 -14.41 25.68 -8.83
CA LYS A 129 -15.63 25.38 -9.59
C LYS A 129 -15.24 25.06 -11.03
N GLY A 130 -15.57 23.87 -11.51
CA GLY A 130 -15.45 23.46 -12.92
C GLY A 130 -16.75 23.67 -13.69
N ARG A 131 -16.73 23.43 -15.02
CA ARG A 131 -17.91 23.56 -15.89
C ARG A 131 -19.03 22.55 -15.53
N HIS A 132 -18.68 21.37 -15.04
CA HIS A 132 -19.63 20.27 -14.77
C HIS A 132 -19.58 19.74 -13.34
N GLY A 133 -18.94 20.47 -12.40
CA GLY A 133 -18.79 20.02 -11.01
C GLY A 133 -17.77 20.85 -10.22
N GLN A 134 -17.20 20.22 -9.21
CA GLN A 134 -16.21 20.81 -8.31
C GLN A 134 -14.90 20.04 -8.42
N ASN A 135 -13.78 20.73 -8.49
CA ASN A 135 -12.45 20.18 -8.29
C ASN A 135 -12.03 20.46 -6.85
N SER A 136 -11.36 19.52 -6.23
CA SER A 136 -10.73 19.68 -4.92
C SER A 136 -9.27 19.24 -4.99
N THR A 137 -8.40 20.00 -4.36
CA THR A 137 -7.00 19.62 -4.13
C THR A 137 -6.81 19.41 -2.64
N ALA A 138 -6.41 18.22 -2.23
CA ALA A 138 -6.03 17.90 -0.86
C ALA A 138 -4.51 18.05 -0.72
N ILE A 139 -4.06 18.82 0.23
CA ILE A 139 -2.65 19.18 0.44
C ILE A 139 -2.22 18.71 1.83
N LEU A 140 -1.17 17.92 1.89
CA LEU A 140 -0.53 17.49 3.11
C LEU A 140 0.87 18.11 3.19
N ASP A 141 1.00 19.12 4.01
CA ASP A 141 2.23 19.89 4.21
C ASP A 141 2.92 19.46 5.50
N SER A 142 4.20 19.05 5.41
CA SER A 142 4.95 18.51 6.56
C SER A 142 5.07 19.51 7.72
N ASP A 143 5.27 20.79 7.45
CA ASP A 143 5.48 21.81 8.49
C ASP A 143 4.22 21.98 9.36
N ASN A 144 3.05 21.85 8.73
CA ASN A 144 1.77 22.00 9.39
C ASN A 144 1.35 20.74 10.16
N VAL A 145 1.67 19.54 9.62
CA VAL A 145 1.06 18.29 10.13
C VAL A 145 1.97 17.43 11.00
N LEU A 146 3.31 17.58 10.94
CA LEU A 146 4.22 16.75 11.74
C LEU A 146 3.93 16.76 13.23
N LYS A 147 3.52 17.91 13.79
CA LYS A 147 3.14 18.01 15.20
C LYS A 147 1.89 17.18 15.52
N LEU A 148 0.93 17.11 14.58
CA LEU A 148 -0.29 16.33 14.73
C LEU A 148 0.03 14.83 14.74
N TYR A 149 0.87 14.38 13.80
CA TYR A 149 1.34 12.99 13.77
C TYR A 149 2.14 12.64 15.02
N GLY A 150 3.06 13.50 15.46
CA GLY A 150 3.84 13.31 16.69
C GLY A 150 2.96 13.17 17.92
N ALA A 151 1.98 14.07 18.09
CA ALA A 151 1.02 14.01 19.19
C ALA A 151 0.20 12.71 19.17
N LYS A 152 -0.25 12.28 17.97
CA LYS A 152 -1.03 11.05 17.81
C LYS A 152 -0.19 9.80 18.11
N ILE A 153 1.06 9.76 17.69
CA ILE A 153 1.99 8.67 18.02
C ILE A 153 2.23 8.56 19.52
N VAL A 154 2.39 9.69 20.23
CA VAL A 154 2.55 9.70 21.68
C VAL A 154 1.27 9.21 22.39
N GLU A 155 0.10 9.66 21.95
CA GLU A 155 -1.20 9.18 22.43
C GLU A 155 -1.34 7.66 22.28
N ILE A 156 -1.07 7.14 21.07
CA ILE A 156 -1.14 5.71 20.77
C ILE A 156 -0.19 4.92 21.67
N LYS A 157 1.05 5.38 21.82
CA LYS A 157 2.03 4.75 22.72
C LYS A 157 1.56 4.72 24.17
N GLN A 158 0.93 5.78 24.66
CA GLN A 158 0.36 5.82 26.01
C GLN A 158 -0.79 4.81 26.16
N ASN A 159 -1.67 4.71 25.16
CA ASN A 159 -2.74 3.72 25.17
C ASN A 159 -2.17 2.30 25.19
N MET A 160 -1.15 1.99 24.37
CA MET A 160 -0.48 0.69 24.39
C MET A 160 0.06 0.33 25.78
N LYS A 161 0.72 1.27 26.47
CA LYS A 161 1.19 1.05 27.84
C LYS A 161 0.05 0.76 28.82
N THR A 162 -1.07 1.45 28.66
CA THR A 162 -2.26 1.21 29.47
C THR A 162 -2.81 -0.20 29.25
N TYR A 163 -2.92 -0.64 27.99
CA TYR A 163 -3.38 -2.00 27.68
C TYR A 163 -2.42 -3.07 28.19
N GLN A 164 -1.11 -2.86 28.09
CA GLN A 164 -0.10 -3.77 28.68
C GLN A 164 -0.30 -3.91 30.19
N ALA A 165 -0.48 -2.80 30.90
CA ALA A 165 -0.71 -2.83 32.35
C ALA A 165 -2.05 -3.50 32.74
N LEU A 166 -3.07 -3.39 31.90
CA LEU A 166 -4.34 -4.12 32.09
C LEU A 166 -4.19 -5.61 31.83
N ILE A 167 -3.45 -6.02 30.80
CA ILE A 167 -3.13 -7.42 30.50
C ILE A 167 -2.43 -8.09 31.68
N ASP A 168 -1.46 -7.40 32.29
CA ASP A 168 -0.70 -7.93 33.43
C ASP A 168 -1.59 -8.13 34.67
N LYS A 169 -2.59 -7.28 34.85
CA LYS A 169 -3.54 -7.34 35.98
C LYS A 169 -4.69 -8.31 35.75
N SER A 170 -5.06 -8.59 34.51
CA SER A 170 -6.20 -9.44 34.19
C SER A 170 -5.89 -10.90 34.53
N ILE A 171 -6.86 -11.58 35.14
CA ILE A 171 -6.84 -13.02 35.46
C ILE A 171 -7.64 -13.80 34.39
N SER A 172 -8.65 -13.15 33.81
CA SER A 172 -9.54 -13.76 32.82
C SER A 172 -8.86 -13.98 31.49
N ARG A 173 -8.92 -15.19 30.96
CA ARG A 173 -8.38 -15.56 29.65
C ARG A 173 -9.10 -14.83 28.51
N SER A 174 -10.42 -14.70 28.59
CA SER A 174 -11.25 -13.98 27.64
C SER A 174 -10.92 -12.48 27.65
N GLU A 175 -10.78 -11.88 28.83
CA GLU A 175 -10.39 -10.49 28.99
C GLU A 175 -8.99 -10.24 28.44
N LYS A 176 -8.01 -11.09 28.77
CA LYS A 176 -6.66 -11.00 28.19
C LYS A 176 -6.71 -11.07 26.66
N TYR A 177 -7.53 -11.94 26.09
CA TYR A 177 -7.69 -12.05 24.66
C TYR A 177 -8.18 -10.73 24.03
N GLN A 178 -9.20 -10.10 24.64
CA GLN A 178 -9.71 -8.80 24.18
C GLN A 178 -8.65 -7.71 24.29
N LEU A 179 -7.97 -7.64 25.45
CA LEU A 179 -6.91 -6.65 25.69
C LEU A 179 -5.74 -6.80 24.69
N TYR A 180 -5.30 -8.02 24.39
CA TYR A 180 -4.28 -8.25 23.36
C TYR A 180 -4.78 -7.86 21.95
N THR A 181 -6.05 -8.07 21.66
CA THR A 181 -6.65 -7.67 20.37
C THR A 181 -6.64 -6.14 20.23
N GLU A 182 -7.00 -5.41 21.30
CA GLU A 182 -6.92 -3.95 21.30
C GLU A 182 -5.46 -3.47 21.20
N LEU A 183 -4.54 -4.10 21.93
CA LEU A 183 -3.11 -3.78 21.87
C LEU A 183 -2.57 -3.95 20.43
N LEU A 184 -2.98 -5.00 19.72
CA LEU A 184 -2.64 -5.22 18.32
C LEU A 184 -3.18 -4.11 17.41
N THR A 185 -4.38 -3.64 17.70
CA THR A 185 -5.00 -2.51 16.96
C THR A 185 -4.18 -1.24 17.13
N TYR A 186 -3.79 -0.90 18.36
CA TYR A 186 -2.92 0.26 18.64
C TYR A 186 -1.53 0.10 18.01
N LEU A 187 -0.94 -1.08 18.07
CA LEU A 187 0.35 -1.36 17.42
C LEU A 187 0.30 -1.06 15.91
N LYS A 188 -0.76 -1.51 15.24
CA LYS A 188 -0.94 -1.25 13.81
C LYS A 188 -1.18 0.23 13.51
N GLN A 189 -1.97 0.92 14.35
CA GLN A 189 -2.11 2.36 14.26
C GLN A 189 -0.75 3.06 14.44
N TYR A 190 0.03 2.67 15.44
CA TYR A 190 1.38 3.22 15.64
C TYR A 190 2.23 3.11 14.39
N TYR A 191 2.29 1.94 13.74
CA TYR A 191 3.07 1.76 12.51
C TYR A 191 2.54 2.61 11.35
N LYS A 192 1.22 2.73 11.18
CA LYS A 192 0.60 3.59 10.16
C LYS A 192 1.01 5.05 10.33
N TYR A 193 0.84 5.60 11.53
CA TYR A 193 1.21 7.00 11.81
C TYR A 193 2.71 7.23 11.75
N LYS A 194 3.51 6.28 12.27
CA LYS A 194 4.98 6.32 12.18
C LYS A 194 5.45 6.37 10.73
N THR A 195 4.88 5.56 9.85
CA THR A 195 5.21 5.52 8.43
C THR A 195 5.00 6.88 7.76
N VAL A 196 3.83 7.47 7.95
CA VAL A 196 3.54 8.80 7.37
C VAL A 196 4.44 9.87 7.98
N ALA A 197 4.67 9.84 9.28
CA ALA A 197 5.56 10.81 9.95
C ALA A 197 7.00 10.73 9.42
N ILE A 198 7.54 9.52 9.22
CA ILE A 198 8.89 9.32 8.62
C ILE A 198 8.90 9.85 7.19
N LEU A 199 7.89 9.55 6.39
CA LEU A 199 7.74 10.03 5.02
C LEU A 199 7.78 11.55 4.94
N LEU A 200 7.13 12.22 5.91
CA LEU A 200 7.10 13.67 6.03
C LEU A 200 8.38 14.25 6.68
N GLY A 201 9.40 13.43 6.96
CA GLY A 201 10.69 13.88 7.49
C GLY A 201 10.83 13.92 9.01
N SER A 202 9.91 13.29 9.76
CA SER A 202 10.03 13.20 11.23
C SER A 202 11.25 12.39 11.64
N LYS A 203 12.01 12.92 12.60
CA LYS A 203 13.17 12.28 13.21
C LYS A 203 12.88 12.01 14.71
N GLY A 204 13.42 10.91 15.25
CA GLY A 204 13.33 10.63 16.69
C GLY A 204 11.94 10.19 17.18
N ILE A 205 11.20 9.44 16.37
CA ILE A 205 9.90 8.88 16.76
C ILE A 205 10.11 7.90 17.93
N PRO A 206 9.33 8.01 19.03
CA PRO A 206 9.48 7.16 20.19
C PRO A 206 9.31 5.68 19.87
N GLU A 207 10.30 4.85 20.17
CA GLU A 207 10.24 3.38 19.96
C GLU A 207 9.22 2.73 20.91
N ILE A 208 8.76 1.54 20.50
CA ILE A 208 7.89 0.65 21.27
C ILE A 208 8.61 -0.66 21.57
N ASP A 209 8.25 -1.30 22.68
CA ASP A 209 8.94 -2.50 23.18
C ASP A 209 8.18 -3.80 22.81
N VAL A 210 7.04 -3.70 22.13
CA VAL A 210 6.15 -4.82 21.80
C VAL A 210 6.12 -5.04 20.30
N THR A 211 6.22 -6.30 19.89
CA THR A 211 6.17 -6.70 18.47
C THR A 211 4.81 -7.33 18.12
N GLU A 212 4.45 -7.28 16.83
CA GLU A 212 3.23 -7.92 16.32
C GLU A 212 3.26 -9.43 16.53
N VAL A 213 4.45 -10.02 16.35
CA VAL A 213 4.67 -11.46 16.52
C VAL A 213 4.40 -11.89 17.96
N GLU A 214 4.89 -11.14 18.95
CA GLU A 214 4.63 -11.42 20.36
C GLU A 214 3.15 -11.38 20.69
N ILE A 215 2.45 -10.32 20.29
CA ILE A 215 0.99 -10.18 20.51
C ILE A 215 0.23 -11.33 19.86
N LYS A 216 0.51 -11.63 18.59
CA LYS A 216 -0.14 -12.72 17.87
C LYS A 216 0.11 -14.09 18.50
N ASN A 217 1.32 -14.32 19.02
CA ASN A 217 1.64 -15.56 19.75
C ASN A 217 0.82 -15.67 21.05
N GLN A 218 0.63 -14.56 21.79
CA GLN A 218 -0.22 -14.57 22.97
C GLN A 218 -1.70 -14.80 22.63
N LEU A 219 -2.22 -14.14 21.60
CA LEU A 219 -3.58 -14.37 21.10
C LEU A 219 -3.80 -15.83 20.72
N ARG A 220 -2.83 -16.44 20.02
CA ARG A 220 -2.89 -17.87 19.63
C ARG A 220 -2.93 -18.79 20.85
N ARG A 221 -2.17 -18.49 21.93
CA ARG A 221 -2.15 -19.27 23.16
C ARG A 221 -3.44 -19.13 23.96
N LEU A 222 -4.06 -17.96 23.93
CA LEU A 222 -5.26 -17.64 24.70
C LEU A 222 -6.54 -18.21 24.09
N ARG A 223 -6.59 -18.38 22.78
CA ARG A 223 -7.78 -18.80 22.07
C ARG A 223 -7.85 -20.33 21.97
N GLU A 224 -9.04 -20.88 22.18
CA GLU A 224 -9.34 -22.24 21.79
C GLU A 224 -9.32 -22.37 20.27
N LYS A 225 -8.86 -23.54 19.79
CA LYS A 225 -8.81 -23.81 18.37
C LYS A 225 -10.22 -23.90 17.81
N ILE A 226 -10.48 -23.22 16.69
CA ILE A 226 -11.77 -23.19 16.02
C ILE A 226 -11.76 -24.18 14.87
N ASP A 227 -12.66 -25.13 14.90
CA ASP A 227 -12.84 -26.21 13.93
C ASP A 227 -14.03 -25.99 12.99
N ASP A 228 -14.77 -24.87 13.15
CA ASP A 228 -15.93 -24.51 12.34
C ASP A 228 -15.87 -23.02 11.89
N LEU A 229 -16.05 -22.79 10.58
CA LEU A 229 -16.07 -21.44 9.99
C LEU A 229 -17.27 -20.60 10.45
N ASN A 230 -18.41 -21.21 10.76
CA ASN A 230 -19.56 -20.45 11.26
C ASN A 230 -19.26 -19.89 12.65
N MET A 231 -18.62 -20.68 13.51
CA MET A 231 -18.18 -20.23 14.84
C MET A 231 -17.16 -19.11 14.72
N ALA A 232 -16.17 -19.25 13.82
CA ALA A 232 -15.20 -18.20 13.54
C ALA A 232 -15.88 -16.89 13.10
N ALA A 233 -16.79 -16.98 12.12
CA ALA A 233 -17.54 -15.83 11.61
C ALA A 233 -18.39 -15.17 12.69
N LYS A 234 -19.07 -15.96 13.54
CA LYS A 234 -19.84 -15.46 14.67
C LYS A 234 -18.98 -14.69 15.66
N LEU A 235 -17.84 -15.24 16.06
CA LEU A 235 -16.92 -14.60 17.01
C LEU A 235 -16.30 -13.30 16.45
N ILE A 236 -16.01 -13.26 15.15
CA ILE A 236 -15.55 -12.05 14.48
C ILE A 236 -16.68 -11.01 14.44
N ALA A 237 -17.90 -11.43 14.11
CA ALA A 237 -19.06 -10.56 14.02
C ALA A 237 -19.47 -9.98 15.39
N GLU A 238 -19.43 -10.77 16.46
CA GLU A 238 -19.74 -10.32 17.82
C GLU A 238 -18.86 -9.13 18.24
N ALA A 239 -17.62 -9.10 17.77
CA ALA A 239 -16.71 -8.01 18.06
C ALA A 239 -17.14 -6.65 17.44
N VAL A 240 -18.01 -6.65 16.43
CA VAL A 240 -18.44 -5.48 15.66
C VAL A 240 -19.97 -5.39 15.52
N ALA A 241 -20.72 -6.14 16.32
CA ALA A 241 -22.18 -6.29 16.24
C ALA A 241 -22.98 -5.00 16.48
N ASP A 242 -22.35 -3.98 17.08
CA ASP A 242 -22.91 -2.65 17.35
C ASP A 242 -22.91 -1.74 16.10
N ARG A 243 -22.39 -2.19 14.99
CA ARG A 243 -22.27 -1.43 13.75
C ARG A 243 -23.28 -1.89 12.70
N ASP A 244 -23.65 -0.97 11.83
CA ASP A 244 -24.51 -1.21 10.67
C ASP A 244 -23.87 -0.68 9.38
N ARG A 245 -24.44 -1.03 8.23
CA ARG A 245 -23.95 -0.61 6.91
C ARG A 245 -22.47 -0.96 6.71
N ILE A 246 -22.12 -2.22 7.06
CA ILE A 246 -20.76 -2.72 6.95
C ILE A 246 -20.57 -3.30 5.55
N TYR A 247 -19.53 -2.88 4.83
CA TYR A 247 -19.06 -3.59 3.64
C TYR A 247 -17.94 -4.55 4.02
N ILE A 248 -18.05 -5.82 3.61
CA ILE A 248 -17.07 -6.85 3.92
C ILE A 248 -16.25 -7.17 2.67
N TYR A 249 -14.95 -6.89 2.72
CA TYR A 249 -14.00 -7.39 1.74
C TYR A 249 -13.68 -8.86 2.01
N PRO A 250 -13.56 -9.72 0.97
CA PRO A 250 -13.00 -11.05 1.14
C PRO A 250 -11.57 -10.94 1.71
N PRO A 251 -11.16 -11.83 2.62
CA PRO A 251 -9.80 -11.82 3.12
C PRO A 251 -8.83 -12.32 2.04
N THR A 252 -7.63 -11.74 1.98
CA THR A 252 -6.58 -12.15 1.06
C THR A 252 -5.38 -12.69 1.81
N THR A 253 -4.52 -13.46 1.15
CA THR A 253 -3.21 -13.76 1.70
C THR A 253 -2.30 -12.54 1.63
N ARG A 254 -1.21 -12.57 2.39
CA ARG A 254 -0.26 -11.45 2.43
C ARG A 254 0.37 -11.16 1.05
N ASP A 255 0.65 -12.21 0.30
CA ASP A 255 1.50 -12.16 -0.89
C ASP A 255 0.70 -12.27 -2.19
N SER A 256 -0.64 -12.32 -2.12
CA SER A 256 -1.52 -12.40 -3.30
C SER A 256 -2.79 -11.58 -3.11
N HIS A 257 -3.29 -11.06 -4.23
CA HIS A 257 -4.58 -10.38 -4.32
C HIS A 257 -5.70 -11.32 -4.80
N GLU A 258 -5.39 -12.58 -5.04
CA GLU A 258 -6.36 -13.61 -5.40
C GLU A 258 -7.37 -13.84 -4.29
N ILE A 259 -8.65 -13.82 -4.66
CA ILE A 259 -9.73 -14.20 -3.75
C ILE A 259 -9.96 -15.70 -3.89
N THR A 260 -9.46 -16.47 -2.95
CA THR A 260 -9.63 -17.93 -2.94
C THR A 260 -11.07 -18.31 -2.60
N GLN A 261 -11.43 -19.57 -2.87
CA GLN A 261 -12.74 -20.12 -2.48
C GLN A 261 -12.97 -19.99 -0.95
N PHE A 262 -11.95 -20.25 -0.15
CA PHE A 262 -11.98 -20.01 1.29
C PHE A 262 -12.35 -18.56 1.63
N ALA A 263 -11.73 -17.59 0.97
CA ALA A 263 -11.96 -16.18 1.22
C ALA A 263 -13.42 -15.75 0.93
N ASP A 264 -14.01 -16.22 -0.18
CA ASP A 264 -15.42 -15.96 -0.50
C ASP A 264 -16.36 -16.62 0.52
N VAL A 265 -16.06 -17.84 0.95
CA VAL A 265 -16.86 -18.51 1.98
C VAL A 265 -16.81 -17.75 3.29
N VAL A 266 -15.64 -17.29 3.74
CA VAL A 266 -15.51 -16.48 4.95
C VAL A 266 -16.33 -15.20 4.85
N LYS A 267 -16.24 -14.45 3.74
CA LYS A 267 -17.08 -13.26 3.49
C LYS A 267 -18.56 -13.58 3.63
N ARG A 268 -19.04 -14.64 2.97
CA ARG A 268 -20.45 -15.06 3.02
C ARG A 268 -20.90 -15.43 4.43
N ARG A 269 -20.07 -16.13 5.19
CA ARG A 269 -20.40 -16.51 6.59
C ARG A 269 -20.48 -15.28 7.51
N LEU A 270 -19.54 -14.33 7.37
CA LEU A 270 -19.59 -13.06 8.11
C LEU A 270 -20.85 -12.25 7.80
N SER A 271 -21.26 -12.22 6.53
CA SER A 271 -22.47 -11.49 6.10
C SER A 271 -23.77 -12.02 6.71
N VAL A 272 -23.79 -13.25 7.18
CA VAL A 272 -24.96 -13.82 7.90
C VAL A 272 -25.15 -13.19 9.28
N TYR A 273 -24.07 -12.79 9.93
CA TYR A 273 -24.08 -12.29 11.31
C TYR A 273 -24.00 -10.77 11.43
N LEU A 274 -23.79 -10.05 10.31
CA LEU A 274 -23.57 -8.60 10.28
C LEU A 274 -24.63 -7.92 9.44
N LYS A 275 -24.92 -6.65 9.75
CA LYS A 275 -25.76 -5.77 8.94
C LYS A 275 -24.94 -5.20 7.79
N THR A 276 -24.91 -5.93 6.68
CA THR A 276 -24.04 -5.62 5.54
C THR A 276 -24.73 -4.83 4.44
N VAL A 277 -23.93 -4.09 3.66
CA VAL A 277 -24.31 -3.50 2.38
C VAL A 277 -23.55 -4.21 1.25
N GLN A 278 -24.15 -4.22 0.05
CA GLN A 278 -23.55 -4.87 -1.10
C GLN A 278 -22.61 -3.92 -1.88
N ASP A 279 -22.88 -2.65 -1.84
CA ASP A 279 -22.08 -1.62 -2.51
C ASP A 279 -21.18 -0.91 -1.48
N PRO A 280 -19.86 -0.85 -1.71
CA PRO A 280 -18.96 -0.15 -0.80
C PRO A 280 -19.27 1.36 -0.68
N ARG A 281 -19.94 1.96 -1.68
CA ARG A 281 -20.38 3.36 -1.64
C ARG A 281 -21.47 3.62 -0.60
N ASP A 282 -22.24 2.60 -0.26
CA ASP A 282 -23.29 2.66 0.76
C ASP A 282 -22.80 2.37 2.17
N ALA A 283 -21.53 1.97 2.31
CA ALA A 283 -20.97 1.58 3.58
C ALA A 283 -20.68 2.77 4.50
N SER A 284 -20.91 2.57 5.79
CA SER A 284 -20.43 3.45 6.87
C SER A 284 -19.16 2.89 7.52
N PHE A 285 -18.97 1.59 7.41
CA PHE A 285 -17.80 0.86 7.92
C PHE A 285 -17.36 -0.18 6.93
N PHE A 286 -16.06 -0.48 6.97
CA PHE A 286 -15.45 -1.51 6.13
C PHE A 286 -14.81 -2.59 7.00
N MET A 287 -15.04 -3.85 6.65
CA MET A 287 -14.30 -4.98 7.19
C MET A 287 -13.31 -5.49 6.14
N LYS A 288 -12.02 -5.30 6.41
CA LYS A 288 -10.94 -5.79 5.56
C LYS A 288 -10.19 -6.91 6.25
N GLY A 289 -9.99 -8.03 5.57
CA GLY A 289 -9.39 -9.23 6.13
C GLY A 289 -8.13 -9.67 5.44
N GLY A 290 -7.27 -10.34 6.19
CA GLY A 290 -6.13 -11.07 5.67
C GLY A 290 -5.99 -12.41 6.38
N TYR A 291 -5.38 -13.39 5.71
CA TYR A 291 -5.08 -14.67 6.34
C TYR A 291 -3.71 -15.18 5.96
N SER A 292 -3.15 -16.02 6.83
CA SER A 292 -1.90 -16.72 6.59
C SER A 292 -2.02 -18.19 7.00
N ILE A 293 -1.46 -19.09 6.20
CA ILE A 293 -1.35 -20.49 6.55
C ILE A 293 -0.19 -20.62 7.53
N LEU A 294 -0.43 -21.21 8.69
CA LEU A 294 0.58 -21.37 9.73
C LEU A 294 1.56 -22.48 9.36
N ASP A 295 2.83 -22.18 9.51
CA ASP A 295 3.92 -23.14 9.28
C ASP A 295 4.23 -23.94 10.57
N ASP A 296 3.17 -24.47 11.19
CA ASP A 296 3.25 -25.22 12.47
C ASP A 296 3.20 -26.75 12.26
N GLY A 297 3.29 -27.20 11.01
CA GLY A 297 3.16 -28.62 10.63
C GLY A 297 1.74 -29.19 10.82
N LYS A 298 0.79 -28.38 11.29
CA LYS A 298 -0.63 -28.75 11.52
C LYS A 298 -1.58 -28.12 10.50
N GLY A 299 -1.09 -27.16 9.72
CA GLY A 299 -1.84 -26.53 8.64
C GLY A 299 -2.92 -25.55 9.13
N GLY A 300 -2.79 -24.97 10.31
CA GLY A 300 -3.74 -23.96 10.78
C GLY A 300 -3.75 -22.70 9.92
N ILE A 301 -4.84 -21.93 9.95
CA ILE A 301 -4.95 -20.61 9.32
C ILE A 301 -5.12 -19.56 10.41
N GLU A 302 -4.29 -18.50 10.36
CA GLU A 302 -4.53 -17.28 11.10
C GLU A 302 -5.34 -16.33 10.22
N LEU A 303 -6.56 -16.01 10.62
CA LEU A 303 -7.47 -15.09 9.96
C LEU A 303 -7.55 -13.80 10.77
N THR A 304 -7.23 -12.67 10.16
CA THR A 304 -7.30 -11.35 10.78
C THR A 304 -8.30 -10.48 10.04
N TYR A 305 -9.20 -9.80 10.76
CA TYR A 305 -10.09 -8.79 10.23
C TYR A 305 -9.92 -7.45 10.96
N TYR A 306 -9.96 -6.38 10.19
CA TYR A 306 -9.95 -4.99 10.66
C TYR A 306 -11.30 -4.37 10.38
N LEU A 307 -11.89 -3.73 11.39
CA LEU A 307 -13.00 -2.81 11.21
C LEU A 307 -12.44 -1.42 10.99
N LEU A 308 -12.84 -0.78 9.90
CA LEU A 308 -12.39 0.54 9.47
C LEU A 308 -13.58 1.50 9.39
N ASP A 309 -13.32 2.78 9.67
CA ASP A 309 -14.27 3.85 9.39
C ASP A 309 -14.19 4.34 7.91
N ASN A 310 -14.98 5.35 7.55
CA ASN A 310 -14.97 5.95 6.20
C ASN A 310 -13.65 6.65 5.85
N GLY A 311 -12.80 6.94 6.82
CA GLY A 311 -11.45 7.47 6.62
C GLY A 311 -10.40 6.37 6.57
N PHE A 312 -10.81 5.11 6.53
CA PHE A 312 -9.98 3.91 6.60
C PHE A 312 -9.12 3.82 7.88
N ASN A 313 -9.52 4.50 8.95
CA ASN A 313 -8.89 4.33 10.25
C ASN A 313 -9.32 3.01 10.88
N THR A 314 -8.38 2.25 11.41
CA THR A 314 -8.66 0.99 12.10
C THR A 314 -9.32 1.28 13.44
N LEU A 315 -10.57 0.87 13.59
CA LEU A 315 -11.33 0.97 14.83
C LEU A 315 -11.14 -0.28 15.69
N LYS A 316 -11.09 -1.45 15.06
CA LYS A 316 -11.01 -2.74 15.76
C LYS A 316 -10.24 -3.77 14.95
N THR A 317 -9.54 -4.67 15.63
CA THR A 317 -8.86 -5.82 15.01
C THR A 317 -9.32 -7.10 15.67
N ASN A 318 -9.64 -8.09 14.85
CA ASN A 318 -9.99 -9.44 15.31
C ASN A 318 -9.04 -10.45 14.67
N VAL A 319 -8.46 -11.33 15.49
CA VAL A 319 -7.57 -12.41 15.04
C VAL A 319 -8.15 -13.75 15.47
N THR A 320 -8.25 -14.67 14.54
CA THR A 320 -8.82 -16.00 14.75
C THR A 320 -7.88 -17.04 14.17
N THR A 321 -7.63 -18.13 14.93
CA THR A 321 -6.90 -19.29 14.44
C THR A 321 -7.88 -20.40 14.09
N LEU A 322 -7.84 -20.86 12.86
CA LEU A 322 -8.67 -21.90 12.30
C LEU A 322 -7.88 -23.22 12.23
N LEU A 323 -8.52 -24.32 12.59
CA LEU A 323 -7.99 -25.66 12.36
C LEU A 323 -8.25 -26.11 10.92
N PRO A 324 -7.47 -27.05 10.35
CA PRO A 324 -7.68 -27.58 9.01
C PRO A 324 -9.10 -28.10 8.76
N GLU A 325 -9.74 -28.66 9.77
CA GLU A 325 -11.10 -29.19 9.68
C GLU A 325 -12.12 -28.10 9.36
N SER A 326 -11.89 -26.87 9.82
CA SER A 326 -12.81 -25.74 9.62
C SER A 326 -12.90 -25.29 8.17
N TYR A 327 -11.88 -25.53 7.36
CA TYR A 327 -11.82 -25.12 5.95
C TYR A 327 -11.62 -26.31 5.00
N SER A 328 -11.80 -27.53 5.48
CA SER A 328 -11.72 -28.74 4.66
C SER A 328 -12.65 -28.64 3.46
N GLY A 329 -12.12 -28.93 2.27
CA GLY A 329 -12.87 -28.86 1.00
C GLY A 329 -12.86 -27.49 0.33
N TYR A 330 -12.21 -26.48 0.91
CA TYR A 330 -12.03 -25.17 0.28
C TYR A 330 -10.58 -24.95 -0.14
N GLU A 331 -10.39 -24.35 -1.30
CA GLU A 331 -9.06 -23.90 -1.73
C GLU A 331 -8.64 -22.67 -0.89
N VAL A 332 -7.52 -22.83 -0.17
CA VAL A 332 -6.99 -21.79 0.72
C VAL A 332 -5.72 -21.14 0.19
N LYS A 333 -4.99 -21.84 -0.69
CA LYS A 333 -3.73 -21.33 -1.26
C LYS A 333 -4.01 -20.61 -2.57
N PRO A 334 -3.56 -19.34 -2.69
CA PRO A 334 -3.57 -18.69 -3.99
C PRO A 334 -2.76 -19.49 -5.00
N LYS A 335 -3.25 -19.56 -6.24
CA LYS A 335 -2.59 -20.25 -7.35
C LYS A 335 -1.71 -19.31 -8.17
N THR A 336 -1.95 -17.99 -8.06
CA THR A 336 -1.33 -16.95 -8.89
C THR A 336 -0.16 -16.22 -8.25
N LEU A 337 0.35 -16.69 -7.10
CA LEU A 337 1.42 -16.02 -6.33
C LEU A 337 2.62 -15.58 -7.18
N SER A 338 3.11 -16.45 -8.06
CA SER A 338 4.27 -16.16 -8.90
C SER A 338 3.95 -15.12 -9.98
N PHE A 339 2.76 -15.14 -10.50
CA PHE A 339 2.28 -14.19 -11.50
C PHE A 339 1.99 -12.81 -10.86
N ASP A 340 1.32 -12.79 -9.72
CA ASP A 340 1.09 -11.56 -8.94
C ASP A 340 2.41 -10.86 -8.62
N LYS A 341 3.40 -11.64 -8.16
CA LYS A 341 4.74 -11.12 -7.89
C LYS A 341 5.37 -10.54 -9.16
N LEU A 342 5.29 -11.23 -10.29
CA LEU A 342 5.80 -10.74 -11.56
C LEU A 342 5.11 -9.43 -11.99
N LEU A 343 3.79 -9.33 -11.80
CA LEU A 343 3.03 -8.12 -12.14
C LEU A 343 3.42 -6.93 -11.27
N TYR A 344 3.64 -7.13 -9.98
CA TYR A 344 3.96 -6.05 -9.04
C TYR A 344 5.46 -5.73 -8.92
N GLU A 345 6.35 -6.68 -9.27
CA GLU A 345 7.78 -6.43 -9.31
C GLU A 345 8.19 -5.78 -10.64
N GLY A 346 8.86 -4.65 -10.58
CA GLY A 346 9.44 -4.00 -11.75
C GLY A 346 8.57 -2.92 -12.43
N PHE A 347 7.61 -2.36 -11.71
CA PHE A 347 6.93 -1.14 -12.12
C PHE A 347 7.92 0.00 -12.36
N ALA A 348 7.95 0.55 -13.56
CA ALA A 348 8.55 1.85 -13.78
C ALA A 348 7.56 2.95 -13.33
N VAL A 349 7.64 3.37 -12.09
CA VAL A 349 6.87 4.52 -11.60
C VAL A 349 7.59 5.79 -12.02
N SER A 350 6.99 6.58 -12.89
CA SER A 350 7.43 7.94 -13.18
C SER A 350 6.73 8.90 -12.22
N ASN A 351 7.48 9.74 -11.52
CA ASN A 351 6.88 10.77 -10.67
C ASN A 351 6.16 11.86 -11.48
N GLU A 352 6.49 12.02 -12.75
CA GLU A 352 5.98 13.09 -13.62
C GLU A 352 4.84 12.64 -14.56
N PHE A 353 4.76 11.35 -14.87
CA PHE A 353 3.76 10.80 -15.79
C PHE A 353 3.11 9.59 -15.13
N LYS A 354 1.83 9.70 -14.79
CA LYS A 354 1.10 8.70 -14.02
C LYS A 354 -0.15 8.25 -14.76
N ILE A 355 -0.50 6.98 -14.56
CA ILE A 355 -1.78 6.41 -14.96
C ILE A 355 -2.32 5.58 -13.82
N ASP A 356 -3.61 5.68 -13.57
CA ASP A 356 -4.34 4.91 -12.57
C ASP A 356 -5.53 4.20 -13.20
N ILE A 357 -5.91 3.05 -12.62
CA ILE A 357 -7.11 2.29 -12.98
C ILE A 357 -7.90 1.93 -11.73
N THR A 358 -9.22 1.98 -11.81
CA THR A 358 -10.15 1.59 -10.74
C THR A 358 -11.42 0.99 -11.32
N THR A 359 -12.32 0.54 -10.47
CA THR A 359 -13.67 0.10 -10.84
C THR A 359 -14.74 0.90 -10.10
N ASN A 360 -16.01 0.71 -10.50
CA ASN A 360 -17.17 1.19 -9.73
C ASN A 360 -17.23 0.62 -8.29
N SER A 361 -16.53 -0.49 -8.02
CA SER A 361 -16.43 -1.15 -6.69
C SER A 361 -15.11 -0.84 -5.96
N GLY A 362 -14.30 0.09 -6.47
CA GLY A 362 -12.99 0.43 -5.92
C GLY A 362 -11.84 -0.28 -6.64
N ARG A 363 -10.72 -0.47 -5.94
CA ARG A 363 -9.47 -0.97 -6.53
C ARG A 363 -8.92 -2.24 -5.86
N GLU A 364 -9.38 -2.57 -4.67
CA GLU A 364 -8.80 -3.62 -3.85
C GLU A 364 -9.78 -4.72 -3.51
N ASN A 365 -9.28 -5.94 -3.36
CA ASN A 365 -10.03 -7.13 -2.96
C ASN A 365 -11.30 -7.32 -3.80
N LEU A 366 -11.18 -7.10 -5.09
CA LEU A 366 -12.27 -7.14 -6.04
C LEU A 366 -12.68 -8.57 -6.32
N LEU A 367 -13.93 -8.87 -6.07
CA LEU A 367 -14.58 -10.12 -6.42
C LEU A 367 -15.86 -9.82 -7.18
N PHE A 368 -15.91 -10.27 -8.42
CA PHE A 368 -17.10 -10.20 -9.26
C PHE A 368 -17.68 -11.59 -9.50
N LYS A 369 -18.99 -11.69 -9.53
CA LYS A 369 -19.70 -12.95 -9.79
C LYS A 369 -20.34 -12.94 -11.15
N GLU A 370 -20.57 -14.12 -11.69
CA GLU A 370 -21.28 -14.33 -12.96
C GLU A 370 -22.56 -13.48 -13.04
N GLY A 371 -22.69 -12.71 -14.13
CA GLY A 371 -23.80 -11.80 -14.39
C GLY A 371 -23.73 -10.46 -13.65
N GLU A 372 -22.67 -10.15 -12.90
CA GLU A 372 -22.41 -8.81 -12.37
C GLU A 372 -21.77 -7.93 -13.45
N GLU A 373 -22.02 -6.62 -13.36
CA GLU A 373 -21.39 -5.62 -14.24
C GLU A 373 -20.21 -4.95 -13.51
N ALA A 374 -19.04 -4.98 -14.13
CA ALA A 374 -17.87 -4.21 -13.72
C ALA A 374 -17.69 -3.00 -14.65
N GLU A 375 -17.57 -1.80 -14.09
CA GLU A 375 -17.20 -0.60 -14.83
C GLU A 375 -15.74 -0.25 -14.49
N PHE A 376 -14.89 -0.20 -15.52
CA PHE A 376 -13.49 0.17 -15.37
C PHE A 376 -13.28 1.63 -15.76
N LEU A 377 -12.45 2.33 -14.97
CA LEU A 377 -12.13 3.74 -15.18
C LEU A 377 -10.62 3.94 -15.12
N VAL A 378 -10.10 4.79 -16.01
CA VAL A 378 -8.68 5.15 -16.08
C VAL A 378 -8.52 6.65 -15.89
N LYS A 379 -7.45 7.07 -15.19
CA LYS A 379 -7.07 8.47 -15.01
C LYS A 379 -5.61 8.67 -15.35
N MET A 380 -5.28 9.70 -16.12
CA MET A 380 -3.90 10.12 -16.42
C MET A 380 -3.66 11.55 -15.95
N ASN A 381 -2.46 11.81 -15.45
CA ASN A 381 -2.07 13.15 -14.99
C ASN A 381 -1.48 14.04 -16.10
N ASN A 382 -1.26 13.51 -17.28
CA ASN A 382 -0.76 14.22 -18.46
C ASN A 382 -1.42 13.67 -19.73
N PRO A 383 -1.51 14.46 -20.81
CA PRO A 383 -1.99 13.96 -22.11
C PRO A 383 -1.08 12.84 -22.62
N GLY A 384 -1.67 11.85 -23.26
CA GLY A 384 -0.92 10.73 -23.82
C GLY A 384 -1.81 9.59 -24.26
N TYR A 385 -1.18 8.50 -24.60
CA TYR A 385 -1.80 7.30 -25.14
C TYR A 385 -1.68 6.16 -24.12
N PHE A 386 -2.67 5.28 -24.09
CA PHE A 386 -2.57 4.05 -23.34
C PHE A 386 -3.22 2.88 -24.10
N TYR A 387 -2.77 1.68 -23.74
CA TYR A 387 -3.45 0.44 -24.07
C TYR A 387 -3.52 -0.46 -22.85
N ILE A 388 -4.36 -1.48 -22.88
CA ILE A 388 -4.58 -2.41 -21.77
C ILE A 388 -4.34 -3.83 -22.26
N VAL A 389 -3.56 -4.58 -21.49
CA VAL A 389 -3.42 -6.02 -21.62
C VAL A 389 -4.16 -6.68 -20.47
N GLY A 390 -5.19 -7.44 -20.79
CA GLY A 390 -5.85 -8.33 -19.85
C GLY A 390 -5.07 -9.63 -19.71
N HIS A 391 -4.99 -10.15 -18.52
CA HIS A 391 -4.38 -11.45 -18.22
C HIS A 391 -5.41 -12.29 -17.47
N VAL A 392 -5.68 -13.48 -17.98
CA VAL A 392 -6.49 -14.50 -17.32
C VAL A 392 -5.55 -15.58 -16.83
N VAL A 393 -5.50 -15.80 -15.52
CA VAL A 393 -4.62 -16.79 -14.89
C VAL A 393 -5.50 -17.78 -14.13
N LYS A 394 -5.60 -18.99 -14.67
CA LYS A 394 -6.37 -20.08 -14.08
C LYS A 394 -5.51 -21.35 -14.08
N PRO A 395 -4.68 -21.56 -13.03
CA PRO A 395 -3.77 -22.68 -12.97
C PRO A 395 -4.47 -24.03 -13.19
N GLY A 396 -4.02 -24.77 -14.21
CA GLY A 396 -4.60 -26.07 -14.59
C GLY A 396 -5.72 -26.00 -15.63
N ASP A 397 -6.03 -24.80 -16.12
CA ASP A 397 -6.99 -24.52 -17.18
C ASP A 397 -6.38 -23.54 -18.22
N GLU A 398 -7.23 -22.89 -19.01
CA GLU A 398 -6.79 -21.93 -20.02
C GLU A 398 -6.21 -20.67 -19.38
N GLU A 399 -4.94 -20.41 -19.68
CA GLU A 399 -4.25 -19.17 -19.33
C GLU A 399 -3.93 -18.39 -20.61
N TYR A 400 -4.27 -17.11 -20.63
CA TYR A 400 -3.93 -16.25 -21.78
C TYR A 400 -3.90 -14.78 -21.41
N SER A 401 -3.27 -14.01 -22.28
CA SER A 401 -3.27 -12.55 -22.23
C SER A 401 -3.79 -11.99 -23.54
N TYR A 402 -4.57 -10.92 -23.44
CA TYR A 402 -5.25 -10.33 -24.59
C TYR A 402 -5.17 -8.80 -24.56
N LEU A 403 -5.30 -8.18 -25.72
CA LEU A 403 -5.48 -6.73 -25.83
C LEU A 403 -6.96 -6.38 -25.68
N VAL A 404 -7.22 -5.37 -24.84
CA VAL A 404 -8.57 -4.80 -24.70
C VAL A 404 -8.89 -3.97 -25.94
N ASP A 405 -10.00 -4.29 -26.59
CA ASP A 405 -10.55 -3.54 -27.71
C ASP A 405 -11.44 -2.41 -27.18
N PHE A 406 -11.19 -1.18 -27.61
CA PHE A 406 -11.98 0.00 -27.23
C PHE A 406 -13.00 0.41 -28.29
N ASP A 407 -13.14 -0.36 -29.37
CA ASP A 407 -14.02 -0.03 -30.48
C ASP A 407 -15.32 -0.82 -30.45
N ASP A 408 -16.29 -0.33 -29.68
CA ASP A 408 -17.64 -0.89 -29.61
C ASP A 408 -18.43 -0.76 -30.94
N THR A 409 -17.93 0.04 -31.88
CA THR A 409 -18.64 0.34 -33.14
C THR A 409 -18.13 -0.47 -34.34
N GLY A 410 -16.98 -1.13 -34.23
CA GLY A 410 -16.29 -1.84 -35.31
C GLY A 410 -15.77 -0.90 -36.43
N GLN A 411 -15.71 0.41 -36.18
CA GLN A 411 -15.32 1.40 -37.20
C GLN A 411 -13.80 1.67 -37.21
N ILE A 412 -13.13 1.47 -36.08
CA ILE A 412 -11.69 1.70 -35.93
C ILE A 412 -10.93 0.47 -36.45
N ARG A 413 -10.05 0.66 -37.42
CA ARG A 413 -9.31 -0.42 -38.06
C ARG A 413 -7.86 -0.52 -37.54
N GLY A 414 -7.32 -1.75 -37.63
CA GLY A 414 -5.93 -2.04 -37.24
C GLY A 414 -5.66 -1.87 -35.75
N GLY A 415 -4.40 -1.63 -35.40
CA GLY A 415 -3.97 -1.50 -33.99
C GLY A 415 -4.55 -0.31 -33.24
N ARG A 416 -5.15 0.66 -33.94
CA ARG A 416 -5.74 1.87 -33.31
C ARG A 416 -6.90 1.57 -32.38
N LYS A 417 -7.65 0.53 -32.59
CA LYS A 417 -8.76 0.09 -31.72
C LYS A 417 -8.32 -0.32 -30.31
N PHE A 418 -7.04 -0.64 -30.12
CA PHE A 418 -6.47 -1.00 -28.82
C PHE A 418 -5.83 0.17 -28.07
N ILE A 419 -5.77 1.36 -28.71
CA ILE A 419 -5.12 2.53 -28.14
C ILE A 419 -6.13 3.64 -27.90
N ARG A 420 -6.13 4.18 -26.69
CA ARG A 420 -6.93 5.35 -26.34
C ARG A 420 -6.03 6.55 -26.08
N TYR A 421 -6.42 7.71 -26.55
CA TYR A 421 -5.76 8.97 -26.32
C TYR A 421 -6.51 9.77 -25.27
N VAL A 422 -5.78 10.25 -24.27
CA VAL A 422 -6.28 11.20 -23.27
C VAL A 422 -5.80 12.58 -23.65
N ASN A 423 -6.72 13.48 -23.98
CA ASN A 423 -6.41 14.85 -24.33
C ASN A 423 -6.23 15.73 -23.10
N ILE A 424 -5.77 16.97 -23.28
CA ILE A 424 -5.50 17.90 -22.18
C ILE A 424 -6.77 18.24 -21.36
N ASP A 425 -7.96 18.19 -21.99
CA ASP A 425 -9.22 18.51 -21.32
C ASP A 425 -9.69 17.38 -20.40
N ASP A 426 -9.16 16.16 -20.58
CA ASP A 426 -9.52 14.97 -19.83
C ASP A 426 -8.45 14.55 -18.82
N VAL A 427 -7.35 15.29 -18.74
CA VAL A 427 -6.29 15.08 -17.75
C VAL A 427 -6.85 15.22 -16.34
N ASN A 428 -6.42 14.32 -15.43
CA ASN A 428 -6.88 14.21 -14.04
C ASN A 428 -8.41 13.94 -13.87
N LYS A 429 -9.06 13.43 -14.92
CA LYS A 429 -10.45 12.96 -14.84
C LYS A 429 -10.49 11.43 -14.97
N TRP A 430 -11.44 10.82 -14.29
CA TRP A 430 -11.75 9.41 -14.48
C TRP A 430 -12.52 9.24 -15.80
N ILE A 431 -11.97 8.43 -16.68
CA ILE A 431 -12.50 8.14 -18.01
C ILE A 431 -13.03 6.71 -17.98
N GLY A 432 -14.34 6.53 -18.18
CA GLY A 432 -14.94 5.21 -18.28
C GLY A 432 -14.44 4.46 -19.52
N LEU A 433 -14.13 3.18 -19.34
CA LEU A 433 -13.73 2.27 -20.41
C LEU A 433 -14.92 1.48 -20.98
N GLY A 434 -16.06 1.51 -20.29
CA GLY A 434 -17.26 0.75 -20.57
C GLY A 434 -17.68 -0.11 -19.39
N ARG A 435 -18.80 -0.79 -19.55
CA ARG A 435 -19.32 -1.78 -18.61
C ARG A 435 -19.13 -3.16 -19.20
N PHE A 436 -18.64 -4.06 -18.37
CA PHE A 436 -18.32 -5.41 -18.75
C PHE A 436 -19.15 -6.37 -17.90
N GLU A 437 -19.94 -7.21 -18.53
CA GLU A 437 -20.62 -8.30 -17.87
C GLU A 437 -19.64 -9.42 -17.57
N ILE A 438 -19.69 -9.96 -16.37
CA ILE A 438 -18.81 -11.05 -15.94
C ILE A 438 -19.39 -12.37 -16.43
N VAL A 439 -18.67 -13.01 -17.33
CA VAL A 439 -19.00 -14.30 -17.93
C VAL A 439 -17.81 -15.28 -17.81
N ALA A 440 -18.06 -16.56 -18.01
CA ALA A 440 -16.99 -17.56 -18.04
C ALA A 440 -15.96 -17.25 -19.18
N PRO A 441 -14.69 -17.63 -19.00
CA PRO A 441 -14.11 -18.41 -17.90
C PRO A 441 -13.83 -17.58 -16.65
N PHE A 442 -14.01 -18.19 -15.46
CA PHE A 442 -13.78 -17.53 -14.18
C PHE A 442 -12.39 -17.85 -13.65
N GLY A 443 -11.78 -16.90 -12.97
CA GLY A 443 -10.44 -17.04 -12.40
C GLY A 443 -9.89 -15.75 -11.84
N VAL A 444 -8.59 -15.67 -11.76
CA VAL A 444 -7.89 -14.43 -11.41
C VAL A 444 -7.58 -13.68 -12.69
N GLU A 445 -8.04 -12.46 -12.72
CA GLU A 445 -7.85 -11.58 -13.86
C GLU A 445 -7.09 -10.33 -13.44
N SER A 446 -6.29 -9.81 -14.36
CA SER A 446 -5.62 -8.53 -14.14
C SER A 446 -5.63 -7.70 -15.42
N LEU A 447 -5.75 -6.40 -15.24
CA LEU A 447 -5.62 -5.41 -16.31
C LEU A 447 -4.30 -4.65 -16.11
N GLN A 448 -3.34 -4.88 -16.99
CA GLN A 448 -2.09 -4.14 -17.06
C GLN A 448 -2.27 -2.96 -18.00
N VAL A 449 -2.28 -1.75 -17.48
CA VAL A 449 -2.44 -0.51 -18.26
C VAL A 449 -1.07 0.08 -18.51
N ILE A 450 -0.74 0.31 -19.77
CA ILE A 450 0.54 0.86 -20.20
C ILE A 450 0.27 2.18 -20.92
N ALA A 451 0.88 3.26 -20.41
CA ALA A 451 0.71 4.59 -20.95
C ALA A 451 2.04 5.20 -21.42
N SER A 452 1.96 6.13 -22.37
CA SER A 452 3.09 6.86 -22.90
C SER A 452 2.68 8.25 -23.37
N SER A 453 3.58 9.23 -23.21
CA SER A 453 3.40 10.56 -23.81
C SER A 453 3.40 10.53 -25.35
N ASN A 454 3.94 9.48 -25.98
CA ASN A 454 3.98 9.29 -27.42
C ASN A 454 3.05 8.17 -27.87
N ASP A 455 2.66 8.21 -29.14
CA ASP A 455 1.84 7.18 -29.75
C ASP A 455 2.44 5.78 -29.55
N LEU A 456 1.59 4.84 -29.23
CA LEU A 456 1.93 3.46 -28.89
C LEU A 456 1.67 2.47 -30.05
N ILE A 457 1.23 2.93 -31.25
CA ILE A 457 0.81 2.05 -32.34
C ILE A 457 1.90 1.04 -32.77
N ASP A 458 3.14 1.51 -32.87
CA ASP A 458 4.29 0.68 -33.24
C ASP A 458 4.84 -0.15 -32.05
N ARG A 459 4.18 -0.08 -30.90
CA ARG A 459 4.61 -0.67 -29.63
C ARG A 459 3.58 -1.60 -29.00
N LEU A 460 2.49 -1.84 -29.70
CA LEU A 460 1.57 -2.88 -29.29
C LEU A 460 2.28 -4.23 -29.30
N PRO A 461 2.01 -5.12 -28.32
CA PRO A 461 2.49 -6.48 -28.37
C PRO A 461 1.91 -7.19 -29.62
N SER A 462 2.65 -8.14 -30.15
CA SER A 462 2.13 -9.03 -31.19
C SER A 462 0.87 -9.73 -30.68
N HIS A 463 -0.17 -9.77 -31.49
CA HIS A 463 -1.45 -10.33 -31.13
C HIS A 463 -2.14 -10.95 -32.34
N GLY A 464 -3.05 -11.88 -32.10
CA GLY A 464 -3.90 -12.49 -33.12
C GLY A 464 -5.32 -12.66 -32.62
N TYR A 465 -6.32 -12.54 -33.48
CA TYR A 465 -7.70 -12.83 -33.13
C TYR A 465 -7.88 -14.34 -32.94
N ASP A 466 -8.52 -14.69 -31.84
CA ASP A 466 -8.81 -16.06 -31.46
C ASP A 466 -10.33 -16.26 -31.48
N ASP A 467 -10.80 -17.09 -32.36
CA ASP A 467 -12.24 -17.31 -32.59
C ASP A 467 -12.94 -18.02 -31.43
N GLU A 468 -12.20 -18.75 -30.61
CA GLU A 468 -12.73 -19.47 -29.45
C GLU A 468 -13.02 -18.54 -28.29
N THR A 469 -12.07 -17.69 -27.96
CA THR A 469 -12.21 -16.69 -26.88
C THR A 469 -12.85 -15.39 -27.34
N GLN A 470 -12.95 -15.15 -28.67
CA GLN A 470 -13.37 -13.90 -29.30
C GLN A 470 -12.52 -12.69 -28.87
N LEU A 471 -11.26 -12.92 -28.53
CA LEU A 471 -10.32 -11.92 -28.03
C LEU A 471 -9.10 -11.80 -28.94
N TYR A 472 -8.37 -10.70 -28.81
CA TYR A 472 -7.08 -10.49 -29.47
C TYR A 472 -5.95 -10.98 -28.57
N VAL A 473 -5.62 -12.27 -28.68
CA VAL A 473 -4.66 -12.95 -27.83
C VAL A 473 -3.24 -12.51 -28.14
N VAL A 474 -2.54 -12.08 -27.10
CA VAL A 474 -1.11 -11.71 -27.09
C VAL A 474 -0.22 -12.91 -26.82
N SER A 475 -0.63 -13.75 -25.89
CA SER A 475 0.10 -14.96 -25.50
C SER A 475 -0.80 -15.93 -24.75
N ARG A 476 -0.59 -17.23 -24.95
CA ARG A 476 -1.16 -18.29 -24.10
C ARG A 476 -0.33 -18.54 -22.81
N ASP A 477 0.66 -17.70 -22.57
CA ASP A 477 1.48 -17.69 -21.35
C ASP A 477 1.50 -16.26 -20.81
N PRO A 478 0.72 -15.95 -19.76
CA PRO A 478 0.63 -14.60 -19.16
C PRO A 478 1.99 -14.06 -18.68
N ASN A 479 2.88 -14.92 -18.19
CA ASN A 479 4.21 -14.48 -17.76
C ASN A 479 5.02 -13.92 -18.94
N LYS A 480 4.96 -14.60 -20.10
CA LYS A 480 5.59 -14.12 -21.35
C LYS A 480 4.97 -12.82 -21.84
N ALA A 481 3.64 -12.67 -21.71
CA ALA A 481 2.97 -11.44 -22.10
C ALA A 481 3.48 -10.25 -21.26
N VAL A 482 3.55 -10.38 -19.94
CA VAL A 482 4.09 -9.33 -19.05
C VAL A 482 5.55 -9.00 -19.39
N MET A 483 6.37 -10.01 -19.62
CA MET A 483 7.77 -9.79 -20.04
C MET A 483 7.89 -9.08 -21.38
N ASN A 484 7.06 -9.44 -22.35
CA ASN A 484 7.05 -8.82 -23.68
C ASN A 484 6.61 -7.36 -23.64
N THR A 485 5.55 -7.03 -22.90
CA THR A 485 5.09 -5.64 -22.73
C THR A 485 6.14 -4.77 -22.06
N ARG A 486 6.86 -5.29 -21.07
CA ARG A 486 7.96 -4.60 -20.38
C ARG A 486 9.24 -4.51 -21.22
N ALA A 487 9.51 -5.51 -22.06
CA ALA A 487 10.64 -5.47 -22.98
C ALA A 487 10.47 -4.37 -24.03
N ILE A 488 9.24 -4.13 -24.49
CA ILE A 488 8.91 -3.02 -25.38
C ILE A 488 9.19 -1.67 -24.70
N LYS A 489 8.90 -1.52 -23.40
CA LYS A 489 9.24 -0.33 -22.63
C LYS A 489 10.73 0.02 -22.63
N LYS A 490 11.62 -0.95 -22.51
CA LYS A 490 13.08 -0.71 -22.51
C LYS A 490 13.60 -0.08 -23.81
N LYS A 491 12.86 -0.19 -24.92
CA LYS A 491 13.17 0.47 -26.19
C LYS A 491 12.70 1.93 -26.24
N ILE A 492 11.94 2.39 -25.24
CA ILE A 492 11.51 3.80 -25.16
C ILE A 492 12.73 4.66 -24.82
N SER A 493 12.99 5.67 -25.65
CA SER A 493 14.09 6.63 -25.40
C SER A 493 13.89 7.34 -24.07
N LYS A 494 14.97 7.85 -23.46
CA LYS A 494 14.92 8.60 -22.19
C LYS A 494 14.01 9.85 -22.25
N GLU A 495 13.66 10.31 -23.43
CA GLU A 495 12.81 11.49 -23.65
C GLU A 495 11.30 11.16 -23.60
N VAL A 496 10.92 9.89 -23.73
CA VAL A 496 9.51 9.47 -23.73
C VAL A 496 9.10 9.10 -22.31
N LYS A 497 8.14 9.82 -21.76
CA LYS A 497 7.55 9.51 -20.45
C LYS A 497 6.61 8.33 -20.60
N SER A 498 6.72 7.36 -19.73
CA SER A 498 5.84 6.19 -19.70
C SER A 498 5.45 5.84 -18.27
N ALA A 499 4.25 5.30 -18.10
CA ALA A 499 3.73 4.81 -16.84
C ALA A 499 3.04 3.46 -17.02
N GLU A 500 2.91 2.73 -15.94
CA GLU A 500 2.18 1.46 -15.89
C GLU A 500 1.42 1.39 -14.58
N THR A 501 0.25 0.79 -14.63
CA THR A 501 -0.53 0.42 -13.45
C THR A 501 -1.21 -0.91 -13.68
N VAL A 502 -1.58 -1.58 -12.60
CA VAL A 502 -2.26 -2.88 -12.66
C VAL A 502 -3.48 -2.85 -11.75
N LEU A 503 -4.54 -3.49 -12.20
CA LEU A 503 -5.72 -3.80 -11.41
C LEU A 503 -5.91 -5.32 -11.41
N LEU A 504 -6.02 -5.92 -10.22
CA LEU A 504 -6.37 -7.33 -10.06
C LEU A 504 -7.79 -7.48 -9.55
N PHE A 505 -8.46 -8.49 -10.06
CA PHE A 505 -9.77 -8.92 -9.58
C PHE A 505 -9.93 -10.42 -9.78
N THR A 506 -10.81 -11.00 -8.99
CA THR A 506 -11.18 -12.42 -9.11
C THR A 506 -12.61 -12.50 -9.64
N THR A 507 -12.84 -13.39 -10.59
CA THR A 507 -14.17 -13.71 -11.09
C THR A 507 -14.57 -15.12 -10.64
N MET A 508 -15.82 -15.31 -10.26
CA MET A 508 -16.35 -16.59 -9.77
C MET A 508 -17.74 -16.84 -10.32
N LYS A 509 -18.06 -18.12 -10.45
CA LYS A 509 -19.43 -18.57 -10.70
C LYS A 509 -20.34 -18.16 -9.53
N LYS A 510 -21.61 -17.86 -9.84
CA LYS A 510 -22.62 -17.43 -8.87
C LYS A 510 -22.99 -18.53 -7.87
#